data_ed76fa38eba96772fb9a0ee19fcbb206
#
_entry.id   ed76fa38eba96772fb9a0ee19fcbb206
#
_cell.length_a   1.000
_cell.length_b   1.000
_cell.length_c   1.000
_cell.angle_alpha   90.00
_cell.angle_beta   90.00
_cell.angle_gamma   90.00
#
_symmetry.space_group_name_H-M   'P 1'
#
loop_
_entity.id
_entity.type
_entity.pdbx_description
1 polymer ?
#
loop_
_entity_poly.entity_id
_entity_poly.type
_entity_poly.pdbx_seq_one_letter_code
_entity_poly.pdbx_strand_id
1 'polypeptide(L)'
;MSKRVLVILGHPASDSFCAALVESYVEGAREAKAEVKILRLGELDFNPILQGYKTSAPLEPDLVAAQQAITWSEHIVFVYPIWWGAMPALLKGFIDRTFLPSFAFKYRDKSALWDKLLTGRSARLLVTMDSPPWYFKWVNHMPNHYQMKKTILEFCGIKPVRISSFGAVKGSTAQQKAQWLAQAKQLGRKLS
;
A
#
# COMPACT_ATOMS: atom_id res chain seq x y z
N MET A 1 20.41 -5.08 12.70
CA MET A 1 20.12 -3.94 11.80
C MET A 1 18.68 -3.54 11.98
N SER A 2 18.36 -2.25 11.98
CA SER A 2 17.00 -1.73 12.03
C SER A 2 16.25 -2.08 10.74
N LYS A 3 14.98 -2.49 10.82
CA LYS A 3 14.17 -2.81 9.66
C LYS A 3 13.74 -1.53 8.94
N ARG A 4 13.89 -1.48 7.63
CA ARG A 4 13.51 -0.32 6.80
C ARG A 4 12.08 -0.48 6.32
N VAL A 5 11.22 0.43 6.79
CA VAL A 5 9.77 0.39 6.56
C VAL A 5 9.34 1.60 5.73
N LEU A 6 8.65 1.33 4.63
CA LEU A 6 7.98 2.36 3.83
C LEU A 6 6.48 2.30 4.09
N VAL A 7 5.89 3.41 4.54
CA VAL A 7 4.44 3.53 4.75
C VAL A 7 3.86 4.45 3.70
N ILE A 8 2.90 3.96 2.94
CA ILE A 8 2.24 4.67 1.83
C ILE A 8 0.80 4.97 2.21
N LEU A 9 0.47 6.25 2.36
CA LEU A 9 -0.90 6.72 2.52
C LEU A 9 -1.56 6.86 1.15
N GLY A 10 -2.44 5.91 0.82
CA GLY A 10 -3.19 5.88 -0.45
C GLY A 10 -4.52 6.65 -0.41
N HIS A 11 -4.74 7.50 0.60
CA HIS A 11 -5.87 8.41 0.70
C HIS A 11 -5.43 9.82 0.26
N PRO A 12 -6.21 10.55 -0.57
CA PRO A 12 -5.82 11.88 -1.03
C PRO A 12 -5.80 12.94 0.08
N ALA A 13 -6.64 12.80 1.12
CA ALA A 13 -6.70 13.75 2.23
C ALA A 13 -5.79 13.33 3.39
N SER A 14 -5.03 14.29 3.90
CA SER A 14 -4.06 14.12 5.00
C SER A 14 -4.72 14.05 6.38
N ASP A 15 -5.98 14.46 6.52
CA ASP A 15 -6.79 14.46 7.75
C ASP A 15 -7.75 13.27 7.86
N SER A 16 -7.58 12.25 7.03
CA SER A 16 -8.43 11.06 6.98
C SER A 16 -8.14 10.07 8.12
N PHE A 17 -9.10 9.16 8.39
CA PHE A 17 -8.86 8.04 9.32
C PHE A 17 -7.72 7.13 8.85
N CYS A 18 -7.51 7.00 7.54
CA CYS A 18 -6.33 6.33 6.99
C CYS A 18 -5.02 7.02 7.43
N ALA A 19 -4.98 8.34 7.45
CA ALA A 19 -3.82 9.08 7.94
C ALA A 19 -3.59 8.83 9.44
N ALA A 20 -4.63 8.80 10.26
CA ALA A 20 -4.52 8.45 11.68
C ALA A 20 -3.97 7.01 11.89
N LEU A 21 -4.37 6.05 11.04
CA LEU A 21 -3.81 4.70 11.05
C LEU A 21 -2.31 4.69 10.65
N VAL A 22 -1.90 5.53 9.69
CA VAL A 22 -0.49 5.70 9.33
C VAL A 22 0.31 6.17 10.54
N GLU A 23 -0.12 7.25 11.21
CA GLU A 23 0.59 7.78 12.37
C GLU A 23 0.72 6.73 13.49
N SER A 24 -0.38 6.02 13.80
CA SER A 24 -0.36 4.96 14.82
C SER A 24 0.57 3.81 14.44
N TYR A 25 0.57 3.38 13.17
CA TYR A 25 1.48 2.33 12.72
C TYR A 25 2.94 2.78 12.79
N VAL A 26 3.23 4.00 12.35
CA VAL A 26 4.57 4.61 12.37
C VAL A 26 5.10 4.73 13.79
N GLU A 27 4.28 5.17 14.73
CA GLU A 27 4.63 5.22 16.15
C GLU A 27 5.08 3.84 16.65
N GLY A 28 4.27 2.80 16.39
CA GLY A 28 4.62 1.43 16.77
C GLY A 28 5.89 0.92 16.10
N ALA A 29 6.10 1.23 14.81
CA ALA A 29 7.29 0.83 14.07
C ALA A 29 8.57 1.50 14.63
N ARG A 30 8.46 2.79 14.99
CA ARG A 30 9.58 3.53 15.61
C ARG A 30 9.92 3.01 17.02
N GLU A 31 8.90 2.63 17.81
CA GLU A 31 9.12 1.97 19.11
C GLU A 31 9.88 0.64 18.94
N ALA A 32 9.65 -0.08 17.83
CA ALA A 32 10.41 -1.27 17.45
C ALA A 32 11.78 -0.96 16.79
N LYS A 33 12.23 0.32 16.85
CA LYS A 33 13.50 0.80 16.30
C LYS A 33 13.62 0.61 14.77
N ALA A 34 12.51 0.61 14.04
CA ALA A 34 12.54 0.61 12.59
C ALA A 34 12.90 2.01 12.04
N GLU A 35 13.60 2.03 10.91
CA GLU A 35 13.72 3.23 10.09
C GLU A 35 12.46 3.37 9.24
N VAL A 36 11.76 4.51 9.33
CA VAL A 36 10.47 4.69 8.66
C VAL A 36 10.52 5.87 7.71
N LYS A 37 10.14 5.63 6.45
CA LYS A 37 9.79 6.65 5.46
C LYS A 37 8.29 6.63 5.22
N ILE A 38 7.70 7.81 4.98
CA ILE A 38 6.27 7.96 4.70
C ILE A 38 6.12 8.62 3.34
N LEU A 39 5.26 8.05 2.48
CA LEU A 39 4.77 8.67 1.26
C LEU A 39 3.28 8.97 1.40
N ARG A 40 2.90 10.24 1.28
CA ARG A 40 1.52 10.70 1.27
C ARG A 40 1.13 11.01 -0.16
N LEU A 41 0.39 10.11 -0.81
CA LEU A 41 0.13 10.23 -2.24
C LEU A 41 -0.64 11.50 -2.62
N GLY A 42 -1.43 12.05 -1.70
CA GLY A 42 -2.13 13.32 -1.94
C GLY A 42 -1.23 14.57 -1.94
N GLU A 43 0.03 14.42 -1.53
CA GLU A 43 1.02 15.50 -1.47
C GLU A 43 2.04 15.42 -2.64
N LEU A 44 2.01 14.34 -3.42
CA LEU A 44 2.93 14.13 -4.53
C LEU A 44 2.43 14.84 -5.80
N ASP A 45 3.35 15.44 -6.53
CA ASP A 45 3.10 16.03 -7.84
C ASP A 45 3.40 15.03 -8.96
N PHE A 46 2.37 14.36 -9.48
CA PHE A 46 2.47 13.43 -10.58
C PHE A 46 1.14 13.27 -11.33
N ASN A 47 1.21 12.94 -12.60
CA ASN A 47 0.04 12.55 -13.38
C ASN A 47 -0.30 11.07 -13.11
N PRO A 48 -1.46 10.74 -12.52
CA PRO A 48 -1.83 9.35 -12.22
C PRO A 48 -2.22 8.53 -13.46
N ILE A 49 -2.32 9.16 -14.64
CA ILE A 49 -2.76 8.49 -15.86
C ILE A 49 -1.58 7.88 -16.60
N LEU A 50 -1.52 6.55 -16.65
CA LEU A 50 -0.58 5.84 -17.49
C LEU A 50 -1.08 5.80 -18.93
N GLN A 51 -0.35 6.42 -19.86
CA GLN A 51 -0.72 6.44 -21.29
C GLN A 51 -0.34 5.15 -22.04
N GLY A 52 0.51 4.32 -21.44
CA GLY A 52 0.95 3.03 -21.98
C GLY A 52 2.41 2.72 -21.64
N TYR A 53 2.77 1.45 -21.72
CA TYR A 53 4.13 1.00 -21.37
C TYR A 53 5.19 1.31 -22.46
N LYS A 54 4.77 1.70 -23.65
CA LYS A 54 5.68 2.02 -24.76
C LYS A 54 6.04 3.52 -24.85
N THR A 55 5.26 4.36 -24.21
CA THR A 55 5.53 5.82 -24.13
C THR A 55 6.41 6.06 -22.92
N SER A 56 7.70 6.14 -23.15
CA SER A 56 8.70 6.42 -22.11
C SER A 56 8.84 7.93 -21.87
N ALA A 57 7.77 8.58 -21.42
CA ALA A 57 7.96 9.87 -20.76
C ALA A 57 8.78 9.63 -19.48
N PRO A 58 9.79 10.45 -19.17
CA PRO A 58 10.52 10.32 -17.91
C PRO A 58 9.54 10.44 -16.74
N LEU A 59 9.81 9.69 -15.66
CA LEU A 59 9.02 9.79 -14.43
C LEU A 59 9.22 11.17 -13.81
N GLU A 60 8.16 11.69 -13.23
CA GLU A 60 8.20 12.89 -12.40
C GLU A 60 9.13 12.66 -11.20
N PRO A 61 9.79 13.71 -10.69
CA PRO A 61 10.74 13.60 -9.57
C PRO A 61 10.19 12.85 -8.35
N ASP A 62 8.91 13.07 -8.02
CA ASP A 62 8.26 12.42 -6.89
C ASP A 62 8.08 10.91 -7.12
N LEU A 63 7.82 10.48 -8.35
CA LEU A 63 7.74 9.05 -8.67
C LEU A 63 9.13 8.39 -8.68
N VAL A 64 10.17 9.11 -9.09
CA VAL A 64 11.56 8.64 -8.98
C VAL A 64 11.93 8.46 -7.50
N ALA A 65 11.63 9.44 -6.66
CA ALA A 65 11.85 9.35 -5.21
C ALA A 65 11.04 8.20 -4.57
N ALA A 66 9.81 7.96 -5.05
CA ALA A 66 9.00 6.85 -4.60
C ALA A 66 9.61 5.49 -4.99
N GLN A 67 10.14 5.32 -6.21
CA GLN A 67 10.85 4.10 -6.62
C GLN A 67 12.11 3.89 -5.77
N GLN A 68 12.85 4.94 -5.45
CA GLN A 68 14.01 4.86 -4.55
C GLN A 68 13.58 4.43 -3.14
N ALA A 69 12.46 4.96 -2.61
CA ALA A 69 11.94 4.58 -1.30
C ALA A 69 11.46 3.11 -1.27
N ILE A 70 10.81 2.64 -2.34
CA ILE A 70 10.43 1.23 -2.50
C ILE A 70 11.68 0.34 -2.54
N THR A 71 12.71 0.72 -3.28
CA THR A 71 13.98 -0.02 -3.38
C THR A 71 14.69 -0.08 -2.04
N TRP A 72 14.71 1.01 -1.30
CA TRP A 72 15.31 1.09 0.03
C TRP A 72 14.61 0.20 1.08
N SER A 73 13.29 0.01 0.95
CA SER A 73 12.47 -0.66 1.97
C SER A 73 12.63 -2.18 1.98
N GLU A 74 12.44 -2.79 3.15
CA GLU A 74 12.33 -4.24 3.37
C GLU A 74 10.88 -4.65 3.69
N HIS A 75 10.09 -3.66 4.14
CA HIS A 75 8.67 -3.84 4.44
C HIS A 75 7.88 -2.63 3.95
N ILE A 76 6.81 -2.88 3.20
CA ILE A 76 5.96 -1.82 2.64
C ILE A 76 4.56 -1.93 3.23
N VAL A 77 4.06 -0.81 3.73
CA VAL A 77 2.70 -0.72 4.30
C VAL A 77 1.86 0.20 3.43
N PHE A 78 0.75 -0.32 2.93
CA PHE A 78 -0.23 0.48 2.21
C PHE A 78 -1.44 0.73 3.10
N VAL A 79 -1.82 1.99 3.29
CA VAL A 79 -2.97 2.39 4.10
C VAL A 79 -3.94 3.15 3.20
N TYR A 80 -5.13 2.59 2.96
CA TYR A 80 -6.08 3.16 2.01
C TYR A 80 -7.52 2.71 2.26
N PRO A 81 -8.52 3.47 1.80
CA PRO A 81 -9.92 3.07 1.89
C PRO A 81 -10.33 2.19 0.71
N ILE A 82 -11.37 1.38 0.90
CA ILE A 82 -12.10 0.76 -0.19
C ILE A 82 -13.15 1.74 -0.70
N TRP A 83 -13.03 2.16 -1.96
CA TRP A 83 -14.03 2.92 -2.70
C TRP A 83 -14.50 2.11 -3.90
N TRP A 84 -15.81 1.93 -4.02
CA TRP A 84 -16.39 1.13 -5.12
C TRP A 84 -15.78 -0.28 -5.26
N GLY A 85 -15.49 -0.92 -4.13
CA GLY A 85 -14.89 -2.26 -4.10
C GLY A 85 -13.39 -2.33 -4.42
N ALA A 86 -12.74 -1.19 -4.72
CA ALA A 86 -11.35 -1.09 -5.13
C ALA A 86 -10.57 -0.07 -4.29
N MET A 87 -9.28 0.07 -4.56
CA MET A 87 -8.46 1.16 -4.05
C MET A 87 -8.83 2.50 -4.70
N PRO A 88 -8.55 3.66 -4.06
CA PRO A 88 -8.71 4.98 -4.69
C PRO A 88 -7.97 5.09 -6.02
N ALA A 89 -8.52 5.87 -6.97
CA ALA A 89 -7.90 6.11 -8.27
C ALA A 89 -6.47 6.65 -8.16
N LEU A 90 -6.22 7.52 -7.18
CA LEU A 90 -4.88 8.05 -6.89
C LEU A 90 -3.88 6.93 -6.58
N LEU A 91 -4.24 5.97 -5.71
CA LEU A 91 -3.37 4.83 -5.39
C LEU A 91 -3.18 3.91 -6.59
N LYS A 92 -4.24 3.68 -7.38
CA LYS A 92 -4.13 2.87 -8.59
C LYS A 92 -3.21 3.54 -9.61
N GLY A 93 -3.38 4.84 -9.85
CA GLY A 93 -2.52 5.62 -10.72
C GLY A 93 -1.06 5.64 -10.26
N PHE A 94 -0.82 5.81 -8.95
CA PHE A 94 0.51 5.68 -8.37
C PHE A 94 1.15 4.32 -8.67
N ILE A 95 0.42 3.23 -8.48
CA ILE A 95 0.90 1.87 -8.80
C ILE A 95 1.19 1.75 -10.29
N ASP A 96 0.28 2.18 -11.16
CA ASP A 96 0.44 2.09 -12.60
C ASP A 96 1.67 2.88 -13.10
N ARG A 97 1.99 4.00 -12.44
CA ARG A 97 3.11 4.88 -12.82
C ARG A 97 4.43 4.50 -12.15
N THR A 98 4.43 3.78 -11.01
CA THR A 98 5.66 3.41 -10.30
C THR A 98 6.07 1.96 -10.54
N PHE A 99 5.11 1.01 -10.64
CA PHE A 99 5.40 -0.43 -10.77
C PHE A 99 5.58 -0.83 -12.24
N LEU A 100 6.47 -0.11 -12.92
CA LEU A 100 6.72 -0.26 -14.35
C LEU A 100 7.59 -1.50 -14.69
N PRO A 101 7.55 -1.96 -15.95
CA PRO A 101 8.54 -2.90 -16.47
C PRO A 101 9.96 -2.41 -16.22
N SER A 102 10.89 -3.33 -15.96
CA SER A 102 12.29 -3.10 -15.59
C SER A 102 12.54 -2.52 -14.20
N PHE A 103 11.48 -2.07 -13.49
CA PHE A 103 11.56 -1.70 -12.08
C PHE A 103 10.91 -2.74 -11.17
N ALA A 104 9.64 -3.09 -11.41
CA ALA A 104 8.90 -4.02 -10.57
C ALA A 104 8.90 -5.46 -11.10
N PHE A 105 8.94 -5.60 -12.41
CA PHE A 105 8.98 -6.89 -13.11
C PHE A 105 9.64 -6.75 -14.47
N LYS A 106 10.02 -7.90 -15.09
CA LYS A 106 10.56 -7.94 -16.45
C LYS A 106 10.07 -9.21 -17.16
N TYR A 107 9.38 -9.04 -18.29
CA TYR A 107 9.02 -10.16 -19.12
C TYR A 107 10.26 -10.81 -19.76
N ARG A 108 10.29 -12.12 -19.81
CA ARG A 108 11.35 -12.88 -20.51
C ARG A 108 11.03 -12.98 -22.00
N ASP A 109 12.05 -12.81 -22.82
CA ASP A 109 11.87 -12.92 -24.25
C ASP A 109 11.30 -14.30 -24.66
N LYS A 110 10.29 -14.27 -25.55
CA LYS A 110 9.63 -15.48 -26.09
C LYS A 110 9.04 -16.42 -25.03
N SER A 111 8.68 -15.92 -23.85
CA SER A 111 8.15 -16.70 -22.74
C SER A 111 6.93 -16.01 -22.11
N ALA A 112 5.98 -16.80 -21.60
CA ALA A 112 4.89 -16.30 -20.75
C ALA A 112 5.34 -15.99 -19.31
N LEU A 113 6.61 -16.29 -18.96
CA LEU A 113 7.17 -16.07 -17.63
C LEU A 113 7.80 -14.68 -17.52
N TRP A 114 7.91 -14.21 -16.30
CA TRP A 114 8.55 -12.92 -15.98
C TRP A 114 9.42 -13.02 -14.73
N ASP A 115 10.39 -12.13 -14.64
CA ASP A 115 11.23 -11.94 -13.47
C ASP A 115 10.56 -10.94 -12.52
N LYS A 116 10.56 -11.28 -11.23
CA LYS A 116 10.00 -10.48 -10.14
C LYS A 116 11.14 -9.66 -9.53
N LEU A 117 11.12 -8.37 -9.71
CA LEU A 117 12.25 -7.52 -9.36
C LEU A 117 12.18 -6.93 -7.94
N LEU A 118 11.02 -7.03 -7.26
CA LEU A 118 10.83 -6.55 -5.90
C LEU A 118 10.85 -7.66 -4.84
N THR A 119 11.59 -8.74 -5.10
CA THR A 119 11.79 -9.85 -4.15
C THR A 119 12.53 -9.40 -2.88
N GLY A 120 12.44 -10.20 -1.81
CA GLY A 120 13.07 -9.89 -0.52
C GLY A 120 12.30 -8.89 0.34
N ARG A 121 11.16 -8.39 -0.14
CA ARG A 121 10.28 -7.45 0.59
C ARG A 121 9.02 -8.15 1.06
N SER A 122 8.51 -7.74 2.21
CA SER A 122 7.17 -8.09 2.70
C SER A 122 6.24 -6.88 2.62
N ALA A 123 4.92 -7.12 2.68
CA ALA A 123 3.97 -6.01 2.73
C ALA A 123 2.84 -6.25 3.73
N ARG A 124 2.26 -5.13 4.20
CA ARG A 124 1.01 -5.09 4.96
C ARG A 124 0.04 -4.10 4.32
N LEU A 125 -1.22 -4.50 4.24
CA LEU A 125 -2.31 -3.63 3.84
C LEU A 125 -3.14 -3.32 5.09
N LEU A 126 -3.33 -2.03 5.38
CA LEU A 126 -4.29 -1.52 6.36
C LEU A 126 -5.43 -0.89 5.56
N VAL A 127 -6.56 -1.57 5.53
CA VAL A 127 -7.64 -1.24 4.59
C VAL A 127 -8.87 -0.81 5.36
N THR A 128 -9.36 0.40 5.11
CA THR A 128 -10.60 0.89 5.71
C THR A 128 -11.78 0.71 4.75
N MET A 129 -12.97 0.51 5.27
CA MET A 129 -14.19 0.36 4.48
C MET A 129 -15.42 0.79 5.28
N ASP A 130 -16.48 1.21 4.59
CA ASP A 130 -17.76 1.56 5.23
C ASP A 130 -18.69 0.36 5.37
N SER A 131 -18.51 -0.68 4.56
CA SER A 131 -19.21 -1.95 4.73
C SER A 131 -18.59 -2.79 5.87
N PRO A 132 -19.37 -3.60 6.57
CA PRO A 132 -18.82 -4.56 7.51
C PRO A 132 -17.84 -5.52 6.82
N PRO A 133 -16.66 -5.83 7.40
CA PRO A 133 -15.68 -6.71 6.76
C PRO A 133 -16.21 -8.09 6.36
N TRP A 134 -17.18 -8.66 7.14
CA TRP A 134 -17.82 -9.93 6.79
C TRP A 134 -18.63 -9.83 5.51
N TYR A 135 -19.38 -8.71 5.28
CA TYR A 135 -20.15 -8.47 4.08
C TYR A 135 -19.21 -8.36 2.86
N PHE A 136 -18.15 -7.57 2.98
CA PHE A 136 -17.13 -7.44 1.94
C PHE A 136 -16.46 -8.78 1.60
N LYS A 137 -16.29 -9.64 2.62
CA LYS A 137 -15.72 -10.98 2.43
C LYS A 137 -16.68 -11.94 1.71
N TRP A 138 -17.90 -12.07 2.19
CA TRP A 138 -18.80 -13.14 1.76
C TRP A 138 -19.68 -12.74 0.57
N VAL A 139 -20.01 -11.45 0.44
CA VAL A 139 -20.87 -10.95 -0.65
C VAL A 139 -20.05 -10.38 -1.80
N ASN A 140 -19.05 -9.57 -1.50
CA ASN A 140 -18.24 -8.91 -2.53
C ASN A 140 -16.97 -9.71 -2.89
N HIS A 141 -16.68 -10.84 -2.23
CA HIS A 141 -15.51 -11.72 -2.48
C HIS A 141 -14.15 -11.02 -2.39
N MET A 142 -14.04 -9.91 -1.67
CA MET A 142 -12.80 -9.16 -1.43
C MET A 142 -11.98 -8.82 -2.70
N PRO A 143 -12.55 -8.25 -3.74
CA PRO A 143 -11.87 -8.07 -5.03
C PRO A 143 -10.57 -7.27 -4.90
N ASN A 144 -10.59 -6.19 -4.10
CA ASN A 144 -9.40 -5.36 -3.87
C ASN A 144 -8.28 -6.10 -3.11
N HIS A 145 -8.64 -6.94 -2.14
CA HIS A 145 -7.65 -7.72 -1.39
C HIS A 145 -6.91 -8.70 -2.31
N TYR A 146 -7.66 -9.36 -3.19
CA TYR A 146 -7.07 -10.24 -4.19
C TYR A 146 -6.19 -9.45 -5.16
N GLN A 147 -6.70 -8.34 -5.70
CA GLN A 147 -5.98 -7.48 -6.65
C GLN A 147 -4.65 -7.00 -6.05
N MET A 148 -4.68 -6.33 -4.89
CA MET A 148 -3.46 -5.81 -4.27
C MET A 148 -2.47 -6.92 -3.93
N LYS A 149 -2.96 -8.00 -3.31
CA LYS A 149 -2.08 -9.07 -2.85
C LYS A 149 -1.52 -9.89 -4.01
N LYS A 150 -2.41 -10.43 -4.88
CA LYS A 150 -2.02 -11.44 -5.88
C LYS A 150 -1.55 -10.82 -7.19
N THR A 151 -2.36 -9.90 -7.74
CA THR A 151 -2.11 -9.41 -9.11
C THR A 151 -1.13 -8.23 -9.15
N ILE A 152 -0.85 -7.58 -8.01
CA ILE A 152 0.11 -6.47 -7.93
C ILE A 152 1.34 -6.88 -7.12
N LEU A 153 1.23 -7.05 -5.80
CA LEU A 153 2.40 -7.19 -4.94
C LEU A 153 3.12 -8.53 -5.12
N GLU A 154 2.41 -9.66 -5.06
CA GLU A 154 3.02 -10.98 -5.27
C GLU A 154 3.47 -11.20 -6.72
N PHE A 155 2.81 -10.54 -7.68
CA PHE A 155 3.25 -10.52 -9.08
C PHE A 155 4.65 -9.91 -9.21
N CYS A 156 4.94 -8.84 -8.48
CA CYS A 156 6.23 -8.16 -8.46
C CYS A 156 7.25 -8.82 -7.52
N GLY A 157 6.86 -9.85 -6.74
CA GLY A 157 7.74 -10.58 -5.83
C GLY A 157 7.69 -10.14 -4.37
N ILE A 158 6.82 -9.19 -4.01
CA ILE A 158 6.64 -8.75 -2.63
C ILE A 158 5.81 -9.78 -1.89
N LYS A 159 6.41 -10.51 -0.96
CA LYS A 159 5.76 -11.56 -0.13
C LYS A 159 6.53 -11.78 1.17
N PRO A 160 5.87 -12.15 2.30
CA PRO A 160 4.42 -12.31 2.45
C PRO A 160 3.66 -10.98 2.42
N VAL A 161 2.39 -11.01 1.97
CA VAL A 161 1.45 -9.88 2.05
C VAL A 161 0.37 -10.20 3.08
N ARG A 162 0.30 -9.40 4.13
CA ARG A 162 -0.69 -9.50 5.20
C ARG A 162 -1.71 -8.37 5.11
N ILE A 163 -2.97 -8.65 5.47
CA ILE A 163 -4.07 -7.69 5.34
C ILE A 163 -4.79 -7.55 6.66
N SER A 164 -5.06 -6.32 7.06
CA SER A 164 -5.90 -5.96 8.21
C SER A 164 -7.00 -5.01 7.72
N SER A 165 -8.25 -5.39 7.92
CA SER A 165 -9.42 -4.62 7.49
C SER A 165 -10.08 -3.95 8.67
N PHE A 166 -10.42 -2.68 8.53
CA PHE A 166 -11.08 -1.82 9.52
C PHE A 166 -12.42 -1.33 8.95
N GLY A 167 -13.51 -1.72 9.53
CA GLY A 167 -14.87 -1.37 9.07
C GLY A 167 -15.95 -1.83 10.06
N ALA A 168 -17.16 -1.27 10.01
CA ALA A 168 -17.59 -0.15 9.16
C ALA A 168 -17.12 1.18 9.77
N VAL A 169 -16.35 2.00 9.03
CA VAL A 169 -15.80 3.25 9.57
C VAL A 169 -16.88 4.30 9.75
N LYS A 170 -17.78 4.41 8.77
CA LYS A 170 -18.96 5.27 8.88
C LYS A 170 -19.89 4.74 9.98
N GLY A 171 -20.17 5.56 10.97
CA GLY A 171 -21.00 5.18 12.13
C GLY A 171 -20.23 4.46 13.25
N SER A 172 -18.91 4.26 13.14
CA SER A 172 -18.11 3.72 14.24
C SER A 172 -17.98 4.74 15.39
N THR A 173 -17.97 4.22 16.62
CA THR A 173 -17.79 5.04 17.82
C THR A 173 -16.34 5.51 17.97
N ALA A 174 -16.12 6.57 18.76
CA ALA A 174 -14.77 7.01 19.11
C ALA A 174 -13.95 5.88 19.77
N GLN A 175 -14.58 5.06 20.60
CA GLN A 175 -13.93 3.91 21.23
C GLN A 175 -13.47 2.85 20.21
N GLN A 176 -14.31 2.52 19.22
CA GLN A 176 -13.92 1.60 18.15
C GLN A 176 -12.76 2.14 17.32
N LYS A 177 -12.78 3.43 16.96
CA LYS A 177 -11.65 4.06 16.27
C LYS A 177 -10.37 4.00 17.09
N ALA A 178 -10.45 4.30 18.40
CA ALA A 178 -9.30 4.19 19.31
C ALA A 178 -8.72 2.76 19.35
N GLN A 179 -9.59 1.74 19.40
CA GLN A 179 -9.16 0.34 19.35
C GLN A 179 -8.45 -0.01 18.05
N TRP A 180 -8.94 0.48 16.90
CA TRP A 180 -8.29 0.26 15.59
C TRP A 180 -6.94 0.97 15.49
N LEU A 181 -6.81 2.17 16.05
CA LEU A 181 -5.53 2.88 16.12
C LEU A 181 -4.54 2.12 17.01
N ALA A 182 -4.97 1.63 18.18
CA ALA A 182 -4.14 0.79 19.04
C ALA A 182 -3.70 -0.50 18.34
N GLN A 183 -4.61 -1.12 17.57
CA GLN A 183 -4.27 -2.29 16.75
C GLN A 183 -3.23 -1.94 15.67
N ALA A 184 -3.38 -0.82 14.96
CA ALA A 184 -2.40 -0.36 13.97
C ALA A 184 -1.02 -0.14 14.60
N LYS A 185 -0.96 0.47 15.77
CA LYS A 185 0.27 0.64 16.54
C LYS A 185 0.93 -0.70 16.91
N GLN A 186 0.14 -1.68 17.37
CA GLN A 186 0.65 -3.02 17.64
C GLN A 186 1.19 -3.72 16.38
N LEU A 187 0.54 -3.54 15.23
CA LEU A 187 1.01 -4.08 13.96
C LEU A 187 2.34 -3.43 13.54
N GLY A 188 2.49 -2.13 13.81
CA GLY A 188 3.75 -1.41 13.63
C GLY A 188 4.89 -1.99 14.49
N ARG A 189 4.64 -2.25 15.77
CA ARG A 189 5.63 -2.91 16.65
C ARG A 189 6.08 -4.28 16.16
N LYS A 190 5.18 -5.05 15.55
CA LYS A 190 5.48 -6.40 15.04
C LYS A 190 6.24 -6.39 13.72
N LEU A 191 6.24 -5.29 12.98
CA LEU A 191 6.88 -5.13 11.66
C LEU A 191 6.58 -6.28 10.69
N SER A 192 5.31 -6.72 10.66
CA SER A 192 4.91 -7.94 9.93
C SER A 192 3.58 -7.76 9.21
#